data_4f46fd3d98c31b6041b07f9fbb867870
#
_entry.id   4f46fd3d98c31b6041b07f9fbb867870
#
_cell.length_a   1.000
_cell.length_b   1.000
_cell.length_c   1.000
_cell.angle_alpha   90.00
_cell.angle_beta   90.00
_cell.angle_gamma   90.00
#
_symmetry.space_group_name_H-M   'P 1'
#
loop_
_entity.id
_entity.type
_entity.pdbx_description
1 polymer ?
#
loop_
_entity_poly.entity_id
_entity_poly.type
_entity_poly.pdbx_seq_one_letter_code
_entity_poly.pdbx_strand_id
1 'polypeptide(L)'
;MLPRRILLGAVLGVLTGAGHAASPSFDCKRAEGQIEQMICKDDTLAKLDKETTRLYGLALDARSMSTSRKKTLLAEQRGWIKGRNDCWKASDARACTTAEYIDRIHLLRQNFAGPRTQDAKGITRGPFSVRCPGADALILATFVQTEPGYAYLTWLDKKLLLSQTRAASGARYAATTDAGEAMFWDKGPEAQLELPGKPAMTCRVEAPE
;
A
#
# COMPACT_ATOMS: atom_id res chain seq x y z
N MET A 1 46.98 41.94 -40.77
CA MET A 1 45.62 42.04 -40.14
C MET A 1 45.03 40.66 -39.99
N LEU A 2 45.14 40.07 -38.80
CA LEU A 2 44.51 38.71 -38.50
C LEU A 2 43.15 38.92 -37.86
N PRO A 3 42.14 38.18 -38.24
CA PRO A 3 40.82 38.23 -37.58
C PRO A 3 40.79 37.40 -36.30
N ARG A 4 40.32 38.05 -35.25
CA ARG A 4 40.14 37.53 -33.90
C ARG A 4 38.91 36.61 -33.86
N ARG A 5 39.11 35.27 -33.72
CA ARG A 5 38.00 34.29 -33.55
C ARG A 5 37.46 34.35 -32.12
N ILE A 6 36.21 34.75 -31.98
CA ILE A 6 35.45 34.71 -30.73
C ILE A 6 34.88 33.30 -30.59
N LEU A 7 35.35 32.55 -29.57
CA LEU A 7 34.77 31.27 -29.18
C LEU A 7 33.60 31.57 -28.24
N LEU A 8 32.38 31.34 -28.75
CA LEU A 8 31.18 31.29 -27.90
C LEU A 8 31.18 29.92 -27.17
N GLY A 9 31.42 29.92 -25.88
CA GLY A 9 31.25 28.77 -25.03
C GLY A 9 29.74 28.57 -24.72
N ALA A 10 29.16 27.50 -25.22
CA ALA A 10 27.81 27.07 -24.82
C ALA A 10 27.85 26.44 -23.43
N VAL A 11 27.29 27.13 -22.44
CA VAL A 11 27.05 26.58 -21.08
C VAL A 11 25.82 25.71 -21.16
N LEU A 12 25.98 24.36 -21.16
CA LEU A 12 24.91 23.42 -20.96
C LEU A 12 24.49 23.50 -19.49
N GLY A 13 23.36 24.15 -19.24
CA GLY A 13 22.70 24.11 -17.93
C GLY A 13 22.11 22.72 -17.68
N VAL A 14 22.68 21.95 -16.76
CA VAL A 14 22.11 20.71 -16.25
C VAL A 14 20.91 21.08 -15.37
N LEU A 15 19.69 20.95 -15.89
CA LEU A 15 18.46 21.01 -15.13
C LEU A 15 18.38 19.74 -14.26
N THR A 16 18.88 19.81 -13.04
CA THR A 16 18.59 18.79 -12.00
C THR A 16 17.12 18.93 -11.65
N GLY A 17 16.28 18.07 -12.24
CA GLY A 17 14.89 17.91 -11.83
C GLY A 17 14.88 17.45 -10.37
N ALA A 18 14.57 18.35 -9.44
CA ALA A 18 14.25 18.00 -8.08
C ALA A 18 12.96 17.19 -8.10
N GLY A 19 13.06 15.85 -8.04
CA GLY A 19 11.94 14.98 -7.82
C GLY A 19 11.26 15.43 -6.51
N HIS A 20 10.01 15.90 -6.61
CA HIS A 20 9.26 16.27 -5.42
C HIS A 20 9.02 15.01 -4.61
N ALA A 21 9.70 14.88 -3.47
CA ALA A 21 9.43 13.85 -2.49
C ALA A 21 7.94 13.88 -2.11
N ALA A 22 7.30 12.71 -2.00
CA ALA A 22 5.91 12.65 -1.59
C ALA A 22 5.77 13.23 -0.18
N SER A 23 4.80 14.12 0.04
CA SER A 23 4.51 14.64 1.39
C SER A 23 3.34 13.84 1.98
N PRO A 24 3.31 13.53 3.28
CA PRO A 24 2.16 12.88 3.92
C PRO A 24 0.95 13.82 4.01
N SER A 25 -0.13 13.35 4.59
CA SER A 25 -1.38 14.11 4.80
C SER A 25 -1.31 15.12 5.95
N PHE A 26 -0.25 15.10 6.74
CA PHE A 26 -0.04 15.99 7.88
C PHE A 26 1.21 16.88 7.67
N ASP A 27 1.29 17.95 8.46
CA ASP A 27 2.42 18.89 8.39
C ASP A 27 3.65 18.30 9.07
N CYS A 28 4.69 18.02 8.29
CA CYS A 28 5.95 17.46 8.76
C CYS A 28 6.72 18.37 9.74
N LYS A 29 6.44 19.67 9.75
CA LYS A 29 7.02 20.59 10.76
C LYS A 29 6.48 20.34 12.17
N ARG A 30 5.35 19.64 12.28
CA ARG A 30 4.68 19.28 13.52
C ARG A 30 4.85 17.81 13.90
N ALA A 31 5.69 17.07 13.15
CA ALA A 31 6.00 15.66 13.43
C ALA A 31 6.91 15.55 14.66
N GLU A 32 6.36 15.12 15.78
CA GLU A 32 7.10 15.00 17.05
C GLU A 32 7.59 13.56 17.30
N GLY A 33 6.82 12.55 16.89
CA GLY A 33 7.13 11.14 17.10
C GLY A 33 8.11 10.58 16.06
N GLN A 34 8.90 9.57 16.42
CA GLN A 34 9.85 8.89 15.53
C GLN A 34 9.17 8.36 14.26
N ILE A 35 7.98 7.77 14.39
CA ILE A 35 7.23 7.22 13.25
C ILE A 35 6.74 8.33 12.33
N GLU A 36 6.23 9.43 12.86
CA GLU A 36 5.80 10.58 12.06
C GLU A 36 6.97 11.21 11.29
N GLN A 37 8.12 11.36 11.95
CA GLN A 37 9.34 11.84 11.29
C GLN A 37 9.82 10.88 10.21
N MET A 38 9.70 9.56 10.41
CA MET A 38 10.02 8.55 9.41
C MET A 38 9.08 8.64 8.21
N ILE A 39 7.77 8.78 8.43
CA ILE A 39 6.76 8.95 7.36
C ILE A 39 7.09 10.18 6.52
N CYS A 40 7.55 11.27 7.13
CA CYS A 40 7.95 12.49 6.42
C CYS A 40 9.19 12.34 5.54
N LYS A 41 10.03 11.34 5.81
CA LYS A 41 11.30 11.11 5.10
C LYS A 41 11.25 9.94 4.12
N ASP A 42 10.17 9.15 4.13
CA ASP A 42 9.99 7.96 3.30
C ASP A 42 8.84 8.16 2.32
N ASP A 43 9.13 8.21 1.03
CA ASP A 43 8.16 8.44 -0.03
C ASP A 43 7.04 7.39 -0.07
N THR A 44 7.35 6.13 0.21
CA THR A 44 6.38 5.04 0.25
C THR A 44 5.41 5.24 1.41
N LEU A 45 5.92 5.52 2.61
CA LEU A 45 5.09 5.78 3.79
C LEU A 45 4.24 7.04 3.62
N ALA A 46 4.78 8.11 3.03
CA ALA A 46 4.03 9.32 2.74
C ALA A 46 2.89 9.08 1.74
N LYS A 47 3.10 8.25 0.71
CA LYS A 47 2.05 7.83 -0.24
C LYS A 47 0.98 6.99 0.45
N LEU A 48 1.37 6.06 1.31
CA LEU A 48 0.45 5.22 2.09
C LEU A 48 -0.39 6.07 3.06
N ASP A 49 0.22 7.06 3.70
CA ASP A 49 -0.48 8.00 4.58
C ASP A 49 -1.55 8.80 3.83
N LYS A 50 -1.20 9.36 2.67
CA LYS A 50 -2.16 10.07 1.81
C LYS A 50 -3.30 9.17 1.36
N GLU A 51 -3.00 7.94 0.93
CA GLU A 51 -4.02 7.00 0.50
C GLU A 51 -4.95 6.61 1.64
N THR A 52 -4.39 6.33 2.83
CA THR A 52 -5.19 6.01 4.02
C THR A 52 -6.12 7.17 4.38
N THR A 53 -5.62 8.39 4.37
CA THR A 53 -6.42 9.60 4.65
C THR A 53 -7.52 9.80 3.61
N ARG A 54 -7.21 9.58 2.33
CA ARG A 54 -8.19 9.66 1.24
C ARG A 54 -9.31 8.63 1.40
N LEU A 55 -8.97 7.37 1.67
CA LEU A 55 -9.95 6.30 1.87
C LEU A 55 -10.79 6.52 3.13
N TYR A 56 -10.16 7.00 4.19
CA TYR A 56 -10.87 7.37 5.42
C TYR A 56 -11.89 8.49 5.18
N GLY A 57 -11.53 9.52 4.40
CA GLY A 57 -12.44 10.56 3.96
C GLY A 57 -13.64 10.00 3.19
N LEU A 58 -13.38 9.15 2.18
CA LEU A 58 -14.45 8.49 1.41
C LEU A 58 -15.37 7.61 2.28
N ALA A 59 -14.82 6.99 3.32
CA ALA A 59 -15.63 6.25 4.29
C ALA A 59 -16.53 7.17 5.12
N LEU A 60 -16.02 8.32 5.58
CA LEU A 60 -16.79 9.30 6.35
C LEU A 60 -17.89 9.98 5.55
N ASP A 61 -17.67 10.17 4.23
CA ASP A 61 -18.60 10.86 3.32
C ASP A 61 -19.75 9.95 2.83
N ALA A 62 -19.78 8.68 3.25
CA ALA A 62 -20.82 7.75 2.86
C ALA A 62 -22.20 8.25 3.34
N ARG A 63 -23.07 8.60 2.40
CA ARG A 63 -24.42 9.18 2.67
C ARG A 63 -25.32 8.31 3.56
N SER A 64 -25.11 6.98 3.51
CA SER A 64 -25.88 6.00 4.28
C SER A 64 -25.29 5.67 5.66
N MET A 65 -24.20 6.36 6.08
CA MET A 65 -23.55 6.07 7.34
C MET A 65 -24.35 6.59 8.53
N SER A 66 -24.74 5.67 9.45
CA SER A 66 -25.39 6.07 10.70
C SER A 66 -24.42 6.86 11.61
N THR A 67 -25.01 7.70 12.47
CA THR A 67 -24.21 8.46 13.47
C THR A 67 -23.38 7.54 14.37
N SER A 68 -23.94 6.40 14.76
CA SER A 68 -23.24 5.40 15.57
C SER A 68 -22.01 4.84 14.81
N ARG A 69 -22.18 4.43 13.53
CA ARG A 69 -21.08 3.91 12.71
C ARG A 69 -19.99 4.96 12.50
N LYS A 70 -20.38 6.23 12.28
CA LYS A 70 -19.44 7.35 12.18
C LYS A 70 -18.61 7.53 13.47
N LYS A 71 -19.27 7.49 14.63
CA LYS A 71 -18.59 7.57 15.93
C LYS A 71 -17.60 6.41 16.13
N THR A 72 -17.99 5.20 15.75
CA THR A 72 -17.10 4.03 15.78
C THR A 72 -15.89 4.23 14.87
N LEU A 73 -16.08 4.63 13.61
CA LEU A 73 -14.99 4.84 12.65
C LEU A 73 -13.99 5.92 13.14
N LEU A 74 -14.49 7.00 13.75
CA LEU A 74 -13.64 8.03 14.35
C LEU A 74 -12.80 7.49 15.52
N ALA A 75 -13.38 6.63 16.35
CA ALA A 75 -12.66 5.99 17.47
C ALA A 75 -11.61 4.99 16.97
N GLU A 76 -11.98 4.15 16.00
CA GLU A 76 -11.07 3.20 15.33
C GLU A 76 -9.88 3.91 14.70
N GLN A 77 -10.11 5.06 14.01
CA GLN A 77 -9.02 5.82 13.39
C GLN A 77 -8.03 6.36 14.42
N ARG A 78 -8.53 6.90 15.53
CA ARG A 78 -7.65 7.37 16.63
C ARG A 78 -6.85 6.23 17.25
N GLY A 79 -7.50 5.08 17.47
CA GLY A 79 -6.84 3.89 18.00
C GLY A 79 -5.77 3.37 17.04
N TRP A 80 -6.06 3.32 15.75
CA TRP A 80 -5.12 2.90 14.72
C TRP A 80 -3.90 3.84 14.62
N ILE A 81 -4.09 5.18 14.63
CA ILE A 81 -2.96 6.13 14.62
C ILE A 81 -2.02 5.86 15.79
N LYS A 82 -2.57 5.60 16.99
CA LYS A 82 -1.77 5.26 18.16
C LYS A 82 -1.02 3.93 17.98
N GLY A 83 -1.70 2.90 17.48
CA GLY A 83 -1.09 1.59 17.19
C GLY A 83 0.03 1.70 16.15
N ARG A 84 -0.21 2.41 15.02
CA ARG A 84 0.82 2.70 14.02
C ARG A 84 2.04 3.38 14.65
N ASN A 85 1.82 4.38 15.49
CA ASN A 85 2.92 5.09 16.15
C ASN A 85 3.70 4.19 17.12
N ASP A 86 3.09 3.13 17.67
CA ASP A 86 3.78 2.13 18.50
C ASP A 86 4.78 1.26 17.72
N CYS A 87 4.82 1.33 16.38
CA CYS A 87 5.83 0.65 15.55
C CYS A 87 7.28 1.04 15.87
N TRP A 88 7.51 2.14 16.59
CA TRP A 88 8.86 2.47 17.09
C TRP A 88 9.46 1.38 18.00
N LYS A 89 8.62 0.51 18.56
CA LYS A 89 9.03 -0.62 19.43
C LYS A 89 9.46 -1.85 18.63
N ALA A 90 9.14 -1.92 17.32
CA ALA A 90 9.46 -3.06 16.49
C ALA A 90 10.93 -3.09 16.10
N SER A 91 11.48 -4.28 15.86
CA SER A 91 12.84 -4.47 15.33
C SER A 91 13.04 -3.80 13.97
N ASP A 92 12.00 -3.79 13.13
CA ASP A 92 11.92 -3.02 11.89
C ASP A 92 10.70 -2.10 11.93
N ALA A 93 10.90 -0.88 12.39
CA ALA A 93 9.88 0.14 12.51
C ALA A 93 9.27 0.51 11.15
N ARG A 94 10.06 0.47 10.05
CA ARG A 94 9.59 0.78 8.71
C ARG A 94 8.65 -0.31 8.18
N ALA A 95 9.05 -1.57 8.30
CA ALA A 95 8.21 -2.71 7.90
C ALA A 95 6.91 -2.75 8.70
N CYS A 96 6.98 -2.57 10.03
CA CYS A 96 5.80 -2.47 10.90
C CYS A 96 4.86 -1.34 10.45
N THR A 97 5.37 -0.13 10.24
CA THR A 97 4.56 1.03 9.81
C THR A 97 3.92 0.79 8.44
N THR A 98 4.66 0.18 7.51
CA THR A 98 4.13 -0.19 6.18
C THR A 98 2.97 -1.18 6.31
N ALA A 99 3.13 -2.21 7.13
CA ALA A 99 2.10 -3.22 7.37
C ALA A 99 0.84 -2.61 8.02
N GLU A 100 1.00 -1.72 9.00
CA GLU A 100 -0.10 -1.01 9.65
C GLU A 100 -0.91 -0.15 8.68
N TYR A 101 -0.25 0.58 7.76
CA TYR A 101 -0.94 1.33 6.73
C TYR A 101 -1.72 0.43 5.78
N ILE A 102 -1.09 -0.64 5.29
CA ILE A 102 -1.69 -1.54 4.31
C ILE A 102 -2.87 -2.30 4.92
N ASP A 103 -2.76 -2.76 6.18
CA ASP A 103 -3.88 -3.36 6.90
C ASP A 103 -5.05 -2.36 7.05
N ARG A 104 -4.77 -1.12 7.45
CA ARG A 104 -5.81 -0.08 7.57
C ARG A 104 -6.50 0.23 6.24
N ILE A 105 -5.73 0.35 5.16
CA ILE A 105 -6.24 0.52 3.80
C ILE A 105 -7.16 -0.64 3.43
N HIS A 106 -6.73 -1.88 3.65
CA HIS A 106 -7.54 -3.07 3.40
C HIS A 106 -8.86 -3.05 4.17
N LEU A 107 -8.82 -2.77 5.48
CA LEU A 107 -10.02 -2.69 6.32
C LEU A 107 -10.98 -1.58 5.89
N LEU A 108 -10.48 -0.41 5.50
CA LEU A 108 -11.32 0.66 4.96
C LEU A 108 -11.99 0.26 3.65
N ARG A 109 -11.28 -0.40 2.74
CA ARG A 109 -11.83 -0.89 1.47
C ARG A 109 -12.80 -2.04 1.66
N GLN A 110 -12.53 -2.93 2.59
CA GLN A 110 -13.40 -4.07 2.89
C GLN A 110 -14.74 -3.62 3.51
N ASN A 111 -14.70 -2.66 4.44
CA ASN A 111 -15.85 -2.33 5.28
C ASN A 111 -16.72 -1.19 4.74
N PHE A 112 -16.25 -0.43 3.73
CA PHE A 112 -16.97 0.73 3.20
C PHE A 112 -17.00 0.73 1.68
N ALA A 113 -18.20 0.98 1.11
CA ALA A 113 -18.40 1.01 -0.34
C ALA A 113 -17.58 2.13 -1.02
N GLY A 114 -17.54 3.36 -0.45
CA GLY A 114 -16.80 4.48 -1.00
C GLY A 114 -15.31 4.17 -1.24
N PRO A 115 -14.55 3.71 -0.24
CA PRO A 115 -13.18 3.23 -0.40
C PRO A 115 -13.01 2.07 -1.39
N ARG A 116 -14.06 1.27 -1.63
CA ARG A 116 -14.02 0.12 -2.54
C ARG A 116 -14.02 0.50 -4.01
N THR A 117 -14.48 1.71 -4.34
CA THR A 117 -14.49 2.19 -5.73
C THR A 117 -13.08 2.23 -6.30
N GLN A 118 -12.97 1.82 -7.56
CA GLN A 118 -11.72 1.82 -8.32
C GLN A 118 -11.62 3.16 -9.04
N ASP A 119 -10.99 4.14 -8.44
CA ASP A 119 -10.74 5.42 -9.10
C ASP A 119 -9.27 5.60 -9.49
N ALA A 120 -9.01 6.40 -10.52
CA ALA A 120 -7.67 6.67 -11.02
C ALA A 120 -6.80 7.51 -10.06
N LYS A 121 -7.35 8.04 -8.97
CA LYS A 121 -6.65 8.87 -7.99
C LYS A 121 -6.00 8.03 -6.88
N GLY A 122 -6.47 6.78 -6.68
CA GLY A 122 -5.97 5.88 -5.65
C GLY A 122 -4.72 5.14 -6.10
N ILE A 123 -3.86 4.81 -5.15
CA ILE A 123 -2.71 3.92 -5.35
C ILE A 123 -3.02 2.48 -4.92
N THR A 124 -4.28 2.21 -4.56
CA THR A 124 -4.70 0.89 -4.08
C THR A 124 -5.92 0.38 -4.81
N ARG A 125 -6.03 -0.93 -4.96
CA ARG A 125 -7.16 -1.63 -5.60
C ARG A 125 -7.60 -2.83 -4.77
N GLY A 126 -8.86 -3.20 -4.86
CA GLY A 126 -9.46 -4.33 -4.15
C GLY A 126 -10.36 -3.89 -3.00
N PRO A 127 -10.69 -4.79 -2.04
CA PRO A 127 -10.23 -6.18 -2.06
C PRO A 127 -10.88 -6.99 -3.18
N PHE A 128 -10.06 -7.76 -3.89
CA PHE A 128 -10.51 -8.76 -4.87
C PHE A 128 -10.81 -10.07 -4.17
N SER A 129 -11.80 -10.81 -4.65
CA SER A 129 -12.05 -12.18 -4.22
C SER A 129 -11.10 -13.13 -4.95
N VAL A 130 -10.29 -13.88 -4.21
CA VAL A 130 -9.35 -14.86 -4.75
C VAL A 130 -9.80 -16.26 -4.33
N ARG A 131 -10.28 -17.03 -5.30
CA ARG A 131 -10.79 -18.39 -5.11
C ARG A 131 -9.76 -19.40 -5.54
N CYS A 132 -9.23 -20.14 -4.59
CA CYS A 132 -8.22 -21.16 -4.84
C CYS A 132 -8.80 -22.54 -4.49
N PRO A 133 -8.90 -23.48 -5.44
CA PRO A 133 -9.21 -24.87 -5.12
C PRO A 133 -8.19 -25.41 -4.10
N GLY A 134 -8.66 -25.95 -2.99
CA GLY A 134 -7.82 -26.42 -1.89
C GLY A 134 -7.45 -25.40 -0.83
N ALA A 135 -7.90 -24.14 -0.95
CA ALA A 135 -7.83 -23.19 0.15
C ALA A 135 -8.95 -23.41 1.16
N ASP A 136 -8.64 -23.16 2.44
CA ASP A 136 -9.58 -23.37 3.56
C ASP A 136 -10.73 -22.34 3.57
N ALA A 137 -10.57 -21.20 2.87
CA ALA A 137 -11.56 -20.12 2.79
C ALA A 137 -11.30 -19.20 1.59
N LEU A 138 -12.29 -18.32 1.34
CA LEU A 138 -12.11 -17.20 0.40
C LEU A 138 -10.98 -16.28 0.87
N ILE A 139 -10.08 -15.98 -0.03
CA ILE A 139 -8.98 -15.04 0.20
C ILE A 139 -9.39 -13.67 -0.36
N LEU A 140 -9.15 -12.61 0.38
CA LEU A 140 -9.31 -11.24 -0.09
C LEU A 140 -7.93 -10.63 -0.38
N ALA A 141 -7.77 -10.02 -1.55
CA ALA A 141 -6.50 -9.44 -2.00
C ALA A 141 -6.63 -7.93 -2.22
N THR A 142 -5.81 -7.14 -1.53
CA THR A 142 -5.64 -5.70 -1.80
C THR A 142 -4.26 -5.44 -2.35
N PHE A 143 -4.19 -4.73 -3.49
CA PHE A 143 -2.95 -4.36 -4.15
C PHE A 143 -2.61 -2.91 -3.89
N VAL A 144 -1.32 -2.64 -3.67
CA VAL A 144 -0.77 -1.30 -3.41
C VAL A 144 0.28 -0.98 -4.46
N GLN A 145 0.12 0.14 -5.15
CA GLN A 145 0.99 0.61 -6.24
C GLN A 145 1.98 1.64 -5.69
N THR A 146 3.01 1.14 -5.01
CA THR A 146 4.19 1.90 -4.56
C THR A 146 5.45 1.29 -5.17
N GLU A 147 6.62 1.74 -4.79
CA GLU A 147 7.91 1.15 -5.17
C GLU A 147 8.67 0.75 -3.89
N PRO A 148 8.74 -0.55 -3.55
CA PRO A 148 8.07 -1.67 -4.23
C PRO A 148 6.55 -1.64 -4.06
N GLY A 149 5.82 -2.31 -4.96
CA GLY A 149 4.40 -2.58 -4.80
C GLY A 149 4.14 -3.67 -3.77
N TYR A 150 2.88 -3.81 -3.32
CA TYR A 150 2.51 -4.84 -2.34
C TYR A 150 1.21 -5.53 -2.74
N ALA A 151 1.11 -6.81 -2.37
CA ALA A 151 -0.15 -7.56 -2.30
C ALA A 151 -0.41 -7.93 -0.84
N TYR A 152 -1.60 -7.61 -0.35
CA TYR A 152 -2.03 -7.95 1.00
C TYR A 152 -3.19 -8.94 0.91
N LEU A 153 -2.97 -10.14 1.44
CA LEU A 153 -3.92 -11.23 1.41
C LEU A 153 -4.46 -11.48 2.82
N THR A 154 -5.78 -11.64 2.92
CA THR A 154 -6.44 -12.01 4.18
C THR A 154 -7.41 -13.16 3.97
N TRP A 155 -7.46 -14.11 4.90
CA TRP A 155 -8.43 -15.21 4.93
C TRP A 155 -8.55 -15.75 6.36
N LEU A 156 -9.78 -15.99 6.81
CA LEU A 156 -10.05 -16.31 8.22
C LEU A 156 -9.40 -15.28 9.15
N ASP A 157 -8.54 -15.72 10.03
CA ASP A 157 -7.73 -14.93 10.97
C ASP A 157 -6.30 -14.61 10.47
N LYS A 158 -5.98 -15.04 9.22
CA LYS A 158 -4.64 -14.91 8.65
C LYS A 158 -4.49 -13.66 7.83
N LYS A 159 -3.29 -13.08 7.90
CA LYS A 159 -2.85 -11.91 7.16
C LYS A 159 -1.48 -12.20 6.54
N LEU A 160 -1.28 -11.82 5.29
CA LEU A 160 -0.03 -12.02 4.57
C LEU A 160 0.28 -10.79 3.72
N LEU A 161 1.36 -10.10 4.04
CA LEU A 161 1.89 -8.99 3.26
C LEU A 161 3.06 -9.48 2.40
N LEU A 162 2.94 -9.28 1.10
CA LEU A 162 3.91 -9.68 0.09
C LEU A 162 4.43 -8.45 -0.63
N SER A 163 5.75 -8.36 -0.84
CA SER A 163 6.38 -7.31 -1.63
C SER A 163 6.53 -7.73 -3.08
N GLN A 164 6.37 -6.80 -4.01
CA GLN A 164 6.52 -7.04 -5.43
C GLN A 164 7.97 -7.43 -5.76
N THR A 165 8.11 -8.46 -6.61
CA THR A 165 9.37 -8.97 -7.12
C THR A 165 9.37 -8.96 -8.65
N ARG A 166 10.54 -9.12 -9.26
CA ARG A 166 10.64 -9.22 -10.73
C ARG A 166 9.86 -10.42 -11.26
N ALA A 167 9.12 -10.20 -12.35
CA ALA A 167 8.42 -11.23 -13.11
C ALA A 167 8.56 -10.95 -14.61
N ALA A 168 8.52 -12.01 -15.43
CA ALA A 168 8.55 -11.88 -16.90
C ALA A 168 7.19 -11.36 -17.43
N SER A 169 6.09 -11.63 -16.73
CA SER A 169 4.74 -11.19 -17.06
C SER A 169 3.89 -11.12 -15.79
N GLY A 170 2.82 -10.32 -15.79
CA GLY A 170 1.97 -10.12 -14.62
C GLY A 170 2.70 -9.42 -13.46
N ALA A 171 2.17 -9.54 -12.27
CA ALA A 171 2.76 -8.97 -11.06
C ALA A 171 3.00 -10.08 -10.01
N ARG A 172 4.26 -10.30 -9.67
CA ARG A 172 4.66 -11.31 -8.70
C ARG A 172 5.01 -10.66 -7.37
N TYR A 173 4.50 -11.21 -6.29
CA TYR A 173 4.73 -10.75 -4.93
C TYR A 173 5.24 -11.93 -4.09
N ALA A 174 6.19 -11.67 -3.19
CA ALA A 174 6.77 -12.68 -2.33
C ALA A 174 7.07 -12.14 -0.94
N ALA A 175 7.13 -13.04 0.04
CA ALA A 175 7.59 -12.77 1.39
C ALA A 175 8.22 -14.03 2.00
N THR A 176 9.23 -13.83 2.81
CA THR A 176 9.75 -14.83 3.74
C THR A 176 9.01 -14.68 5.06
N THR A 177 8.33 -15.73 5.49
CA THR A 177 7.62 -15.81 6.78
C THR A 177 8.35 -16.76 7.71
N ASP A 178 7.98 -16.79 8.99
CA ASP A 178 8.53 -17.76 9.96
C ASP A 178 8.25 -19.22 9.53
N ALA A 179 7.19 -19.45 8.76
CA ALA A 179 6.82 -20.78 8.25
C ALA A 179 7.52 -21.13 6.91
N GLY A 180 8.18 -20.18 6.26
CA GLY A 180 8.86 -20.33 4.95
C GLY A 180 8.42 -19.31 3.92
N GLU A 181 8.79 -19.56 2.64
CA GLU A 181 8.49 -18.66 1.54
C GLU A 181 7.02 -18.72 1.15
N ALA A 182 6.45 -17.54 0.86
CA ALA A 182 5.12 -17.37 0.31
C ALA A 182 5.17 -16.53 -0.97
N MET A 183 4.32 -16.84 -1.95
CA MET A 183 4.28 -16.17 -3.24
C MET A 183 2.84 -16.03 -3.74
N PHE A 184 2.52 -14.85 -4.28
CA PHE A 184 1.32 -14.60 -5.05
C PHE A 184 1.70 -14.00 -6.41
N TRP A 185 1.31 -14.67 -7.48
CA TRP A 185 1.60 -14.23 -8.84
C TRP A 185 0.29 -13.91 -9.55
N ASP A 186 -0.04 -12.62 -9.63
CA ASP A 186 -1.20 -12.08 -10.33
C ASP A 186 -0.95 -12.07 -11.85
N LYS A 187 -1.83 -12.74 -12.59
CA LYS A 187 -1.83 -12.83 -14.06
C LYS A 187 -3.15 -12.30 -14.66
N GLY A 188 -3.84 -11.43 -13.93
CA GLY A 188 -5.15 -10.89 -14.29
C GLY A 188 -6.30 -11.73 -13.72
N PRO A 189 -7.10 -12.44 -14.55
CA PRO A 189 -8.22 -13.25 -14.03
C PRO A 189 -7.76 -14.51 -13.29
N GLU A 190 -6.50 -14.88 -13.40
CA GLU A 190 -5.89 -16.02 -12.73
C GLU A 190 -4.69 -15.56 -11.88
N ALA A 191 -4.42 -16.29 -10.82
CA ALA A 191 -3.23 -16.12 -10.00
C ALA A 191 -2.66 -17.48 -9.57
N GLN A 192 -1.36 -17.51 -9.26
CA GLN A 192 -0.74 -18.62 -8.55
C GLN A 192 -0.47 -18.21 -7.11
N LEU A 193 -0.85 -19.06 -6.18
CA LEU A 193 -0.60 -18.87 -4.75
C LEU A 193 0.23 -20.03 -4.22
N GLU A 194 1.36 -19.72 -3.62
CA GLU A 194 2.21 -20.68 -2.90
C GLU A 194 2.25 -20.24 -1.41
N LEU A 195 1.92 -21.17 -0.54
CA LEU A 195 1.98 -20.97 0.90
C LEU A 195 2.90 -22.03 1.51
N PRO A 196 3.65 -21.70 2.58
CA PRO A 196 4.52 -22.66 3.24
C PRO A 196 3.79 -23.94 3.61
N GLY A 197 4.39 -25.09 3.26
CA GLY A 197 3.85 -26.42 3.56
C GLY A 197 2.57 -26.81 2.81
N LYS A 198 2.12 -26.02 1.83
CA LYS A 198 0.96 -26.35 0.96
C LYS A 198 1.40 -26.50 -0.50
N PRO A 199 0.73 -27.33 -1.30
CA PRO A 199 0.95 -27.37 -2.75
C PRO A 199 0.60 -26.02 -3.39
N ALA A 200 1.27 -25.69 -4.49
CA ALA A 200 0.92 -24.51 -5.29
C ALA A 200 -0.52 -24.59 -5.80
N MET A 201 -1.25 -23.49 -5.70
CA MET A 201 -2.65 -23.38 -6.09
C MET A 201 -2.82 -22.44 -7.27
N THR A 202 -3.63 -22.82 -8.26
CA THR A 202 -4.11 -21.91 -9.31
C THR A 202 -5.47 -21.35 -8.86
N CYS A 203 -5.54 -20.04 -8.77
CA CYS A 203 -6.68 -19.32 -8.21
C CYS A 203 -7.37 -18.47 -9.29
N ARG A 204 -8.66 -18.22 -9.13
CA ARG A 204 -9.42 -17.22 -9.89
C ARG A 204 -9.48 -15.92 -9.11
N VAL A 205 -9.21 -14.80 -9.78
CA VAL A 205 -9.29 -13.43 -9.20
C VAL A 205 -10.54 -12.76 -9.75
N GLU A 206 -11.43 -12.34 -8.86
CA GLU A 206 -12.70 -11.70 -9.20
C GLU A 206 -12.71 -10.26 -8.65
N ALA A 207 -13.24 -9.32 -9.44
CA ALA A 207 -13.35 -7.92 -9.02
C ALA A 207 -14.24 -7.79 -7.77
N PRO A 208 -14.05 -6.74 -6.95
CA PRO A 208 -14.96 -6.45 -5.83
C PRO A 208 -16.37 -6.16 -6.36
N GLU A 209 -17.37 -6.72 -5.69
CA GLU A 209 -18.79 -6.39 -5.90
C GLU A 209 -19.14 -5.01 -5.33
#